data_8afecea73ab4ad0a283e847e968ce11e
#
_entry.id   8afecea73ab4ad0a283e847e968ce11e
#
_cell.length_a   1.000
_cell.length_b   1.000
_cell.length_c   1.000
_cell.angle_alpha   90.00
_cell.angle_beta   90.00
_cell.angle_gamma   90.00
#
_symmetry.space_group_name_H-M   'P 1'
#
loop_
_entity.id
_entity.type
_entity.pdbx_description
1 polymer ?
#
loop_
_entity_poly.entity_id
_entity_poly.type
_entity_poly.pdbx_seq_one_letter_code
_entity_poly.pdbx_strand_id
1 'polypeptide(L)'
;YELSMTLAVLGVLLATGSLRLDDVVSHQASHVWNFIPQFIGFIVFTTAVFAETNRLPFDLAEAETELVAGYHVEYSSMKFAAFLMSEYMNMVTASALIVTLFFGGWSFPGMGRLSGWWLLIASVAVFVTKLAFFLWLFVWVRWSLPRFRYDQLMQLGWKGLLPLATVNLVWVGFAMAMRWL
;
A
#
# COMPACT_ATOMS: atom_id res chain seq x y z
N TYR A 1 -6.46 -12.11 -0.83
CA TYR A 1 -5.98 -10.71 -0.98
C TYR A 1 -4.64 -10.62 -1.71
N GLU A 2 -3.72 -11.57 -1.56
CA GLU A 2 -2.41 -11.58 -2.23
C GLU A 2 -2.54 -11.48 -3.76
N LEU A 3 -3.44 -12.26 -4.37
CA LEU A 3 -3.68 -12.19 -5.82
C LEU A 3 -4.14 -10.81 -6.25
N SER A 4 -5.04 -10.19 -5.51
CA SER A 4 -5.55 -8.85 -5.82
C SER A 4 -4.47 -7.79 -5.67
N MET A 5 -3.62 -7.90 -4.64
CA MET A 5 -2.48 -7.03 -4.42
C MET A 5 -1.47 -7.15 -5.58
N THR A 6 -1.14 -8.38 -5.97
CA THR A 6 -0.22 -8.64 -7.10
C THR A 6 -0.75 -8.06 -8.41
N LEU A 7 -2.04 -8.24 -8.71
CA LEU A 7 -2.66 -7.66 -9.91
C LEU A 7 -2.64 -6.13 -9.92
N ALA A 8 -2.82 -5.49 -8.75
CA ALA A 8 -2.72 -4.04 -8.64
C ALA A 8 -1.28 -3.55 -8.89
N VAL A 9 -0.28 -4.25 -8.36
CA VAL A 9 1.15 -3.95 -8.63
C VAL A 9 1.49 -4.17 -10.10
N LEU A 10 1.00 -5.27 -10.71
CA LEU A 10 1.20 -5.53 -12.14
C LEU A 10 0.66 -4.39 -13.01
N GLY A 11 -0.45 -3.77 -12.65
CA GLY A 11 -0.96 -2.58 -13.34
C GLY A 11 0.07 -1.43 -13.35
N VAL A 12 0.72 -1.17 -12.22
CA VAL A 12 1.77 -0.14 -12.12
C VAL A 12 3.00 -0.53 -12.95
N LEU A 13 3.43 -1.79 -12.87
CA LEU A 13 4.60 -2.28 -13.60
C LEU A 13 4.37 -2.28 -15.12
N LEU A 14 3.16 -2.59 -15.57
CA LEU A 14 2.79 -2.47 -16.99
C LEU A 14 2.92 -1.03 -17.48
N ALA A 15 2.40 -0.06 -16.73
CA ALA A 15 2.46 1.34 -17.11
C ALA A 15 3.89 1.88 -17.19
N THR A 16 4.80 1.39 -16.35
CA THR A 16 6.20 1.84 -16.32
C THR A 16 7.13 1.00 -17.22
N GLY A 17 6.74 -0.23 -17.54
CA GLY A 17 7.56 -1.17 -18.32
C GLY A 17 8.82 -1.67 -17.60
N SER A 18 8.98 -1.41 -16.29
CA SER A 18 10.15 -1.78 -15.49
C SER A 18 9.75 -2.30 -14.11
N LEU A 19 10.56 -3.24 -13.59
CA LEU A 19 10.45 -3.77 -12.22
C LEU A 19 11.22 -2.94 -11.19
N ARG A 20 12.03 -1.98 -11.64
CA ARG A 20 12.83 -1.15 -10.73
C ARG A 20 11.99 -0.04 -10.15
N LEU A 21 12.01 0.10 -8.82
CA LEU A 21 11.28 1.18 -8.13
C LEU A 21 11.76 2.58 -8.54
N ASP A 22 13.04 2.73 -8.87
CA ASP A 22 13.61 3.98 -9.40
C ASP A 22 12.94 4.41 -10.70
N ASP A 23 12.72 3.46 -11.62
CA ASP A 23 12.07 3.73 -12.90
C ASP A 23 10.60 4.07 -12.70
N VAL A 24 9.93 3.42 -11.75
CA VAL A 24 8.55 3.74 -11.36
C VAL A 24 8.44 5.17 -10.85
N VAL A 25 9.34 5.59 -9.99
CA VAL A 25 9.36 6.96 -9.45
C VAL A 25 9.70 7.98 -10.53
N SER A 26 10.70 7.70 -11.37
CA SER A 26 11.10 8.60 -12.46
C SER A 26 9.99 8.76 -13.51
N HIS A 27 9.28 7.69 -13.85
CA HIS A 27 8.12 7.73 -14.73
C HIS A 27 7.02 8.64 -14.16
N GLN A 28 6.70 8.51 -12.88
CA GLN A 28 5.73 9.35 -12.20
C GLN A 28 6.18 10.82 -12.09
N ALA A 29 7.48 11.07 -11.99
CA ALA A 29 8.03 12.41 -11.94
C ALA A 29 7.93 13.15 -13.28
N SER A 30 7.99 12.41 -14.40
CA SER A 30 7.89 12.96 -15.77
C SER A 30 6.45 13.09 -16.29
N HIS A 31 5.53 12.29 -15.76
CA HIS A 31 4.13 12.25 -16.16
C HIS A 31 3.22 12.67 -14.99
N VAL A 32 2.25 11.86 -14.68
CA VAL A 32 1.31 12.06 -13.58
C VAL A 32 1.49 10.95 -12.56
N TRP A 33 1.23 11.22 -11.29
CA TRP A 33 1.28 10.19 -10.26
C TRP A 33 0.29 9.05 -10.58
N ASN A 34 0.73 7.81 -10.45
CA ASN A 34 -0.06 6.62 -10.75
C ASN A 34 -1.38 6.53 -9.97
N PHE A 35 -1.49 7.24 -8.86
CA PHE A 35 -2.74 7.38 -8.10
C PHE A 35 -3.91 7.88 -8.97
N ILE A 36 -3.69 8.76 -9.94
CA ILE A 36 -4.75 9.33 -10.77
C ILE A 36 -5.24 8.33 -11.82
N PRO A 37 -4.39 7.81 -12.72
CA PRO A 37 -4.83 6.89 -13.77
C PRO A 37 -5.19 5.50 -13.25
N GLN A 38 -4.67 5.10 -12.09
CA GLN A 38 -4.88 3.79 -11.49
C GLN A 38 -5.53 3.89 -10.10
N PHE A 39 -6.52 4.76 -9.97
CA PHE A 39 -7.24 4.97 -8.71
C PHE A 39 -7.86 3.67 -8.16
N ILE A 40 -8.42 2.84 -9.05
CA ILE A 40 -8.95 1.52 -8.67
C ILE A 40 -7.84 0.63 -8.14
N GLY A 41 -6.70 0.57 -8.83
CA GLY A 41 -5.52 -0.19 -8.39
C GLY A 41 -5.00 0.27 -7.03
N PHE A 42 -4.99 1.57 -6.79
CA PHE A 42 -4.62 2.14 -5.48
C PHE A 42 -5.56 1.69 -4.36
N ILE A 43 -6.89 1.74 -4.57
CA ILE A 43 -7.87 1.28 -3.57
C ILE A 43 -7.70 -0.21 -3.30
N VAL A 44 -7.59 -1.04 -4.34
CA VAL A 44 -7.39 -2.48 -4.22
C VAL A 44 -6.10 -2.78 -3.46
N PHE A 45 -4.99 -2.14 -3.85
CA PHE A 45 -3.70 -2.34 -3.21
C PHE A 45 -3.73 -1.94 -1.73
N THR A 46 -4.26 -0.76 -1.43
CA THR A 46 -4.35 -0.26 -0.04
C THR A 46 -5.21 -1.20 0.82
N THR A 47 -6.37 -1.63 0.32
CA THR A 47 -7.25 -2.57 1.05
C THR A 47 -6.55 -3.92 1.26
N ALA A 48 -5.85 -4.44 0.26
CA ALA A 48 -5.11 -5.69 0.36
C ALA A 48 -3.94 -5.59 1.36
N VAL A 49 -3.27 -4.44 1.42
CA VAL A 49 -2.21 -4.17 2.41
C VAL A 49 -2.75 -4.18 3.84
N PHE A 50 -3.95 -3.62 4.09
CA PHE A 50 -4.58 -3.73 5.40
C PHE A 50 -4.89 -5.19 5.78
N ALA A 51 -5.28 -6.00 4.82
CA ALA A 51 -5.52 -7.44 5.04
C ALA A 51 -4.20 -8.19 5.31
N GLU A 52 -3.12 -7.86 4.59
CA GLU A 52 -1.78 -8.44 4.76
C GLU A 52 -1.17 -8.12 6.13
N THR A 53 -1.37 -6.89 6.62
CA THR A 53 -0.81 -6.46 7.91
C THR A 53 -1.61 -6.98 9.12
N ASN A 54 -2.66 -7.78 8.91
CA ASN A 54 -3.56 -8.31 9.94
C ASN A 54 -4.06 -7.23 10.92
N ARG A 55 -4.20 -5.98 10.45
CA ARG A 55 -4.71 -4.87 11.27
C ARG A 55 -6.21 -4.69 11.11
N LEU A 56 -6.87 -4.17 12.12
CA LEU A 56 -8.27 -3.75 12.01
C LEU A 56 -8.49 -2.93 10.73
N PRO A 57 -9.49 -3.25 9.91
CA PRO A 57 -10.67 -4.08 10.22
C PRO A 57 -10.50 -5.60 9.94
N PHE A 58 -9.32 -6.08 9.51
CA PHE A 58 -9.06 -7.46 9.08
C PHE A 58 -8.34 -8.33 10.13
N ASP A 59 -8.28 -7.89 11.37
CA ASP A 59 -7.65 -8.56 12.51
C ASP A 59 -8.48 -9.76 12.98
N LEU A 60 -8.44 -10.86 12.22
CA LEU A 60 -9.16 -12.10 12.55
C LEU A 60 -8.32 -13.07 13.40
N ALA A 61 -7.01 -13.03 13.24
CA ALA A 61 -6.10 -13.96 13.90
C ALA A 61 -5.80 -13.58 15.35
N GLU A 62 -5.77 -12.31 15.66
CA GLU A 62 -5.44 -11.78 17.00
C GLU A 62 -6.68 -11.64 17.88
N ALA A 63 -7.76 -11.09 17.34
CA ALA A 63 -9.06 -10.93 17.99
C ALA A 63 -8.95 -10.66 19.50
N GLU A 64 -8.12 -9.68 19.90
CA GLU A 64 -7.75 -9.40 21.30
C GLU A 64 -8.94 -9.35 22.26
N THR A 65 -10.06 -8.85 21.78
CA THR A 65 -11.29 -8.68 22.59
C THR A 65 -12.14 -9.95 22.69
N GLU A 66 -11.96 -10.93 21.78
CA GLU A 66 -12.84 -12.11 21.69
C GLU A 66 -12.09 -13.42 22.01
N LEU A 67 -10.82 -13.54 21.66
CA LEU A 67 -10.00 -14.75 21.78
C LEU A 67 -8.88 -14.63 22.82
N VAL A 68 -8.91 -13.66 23.73
CA VAL A 68 -7.88 -13.47 24.77
C VAL A 68 -6.47 -13.45 24.16
N ALA A 69 -6.26 -12.60 23.14
CA ALA A 69 -5.01 -12.42 22.40
C ALA A 69 -4.59 -13.62 21.49
N GLY A 70 -5.49 -14.55 21.19
CA GLY A 70 -5.26 -15.59 20.17
C GLY A 70 -3.96 -16.37 20.36
N TYR A 71 -3.13 -16.46 19.31
CA TYR A 71 -1.85 -17.20 19.33
C TYR A 71 -0.76 -16.55 20.17
N HIS A 72 -0.91 -15.29 20.57
CA HIS A 72 0.07 -14.57 21.38
C HIS A 72 0.10 -15.01 22.85
N VAL A 73 -0.92 -15.72 23.35
CA VAL A 73 -1.05 -16.13 24.75
C VAL A 73 0.13 -17.00 25.20
N GLU A 74 0.68 -17.83 24.30
CA GLU A 74 1.78 -18.74 24.60
C GLU A 74 3.17 -18.07 24.57
N TYR A 75 3.26 -16.85 24.03
CA TYR A 75 4.53 -16.15 23.88
C TYR A 75 4.72 -15.09 24.94
N SER A 76 5.88 -15.10 25.60
CA SER A 76 6.22 -14.11 26.61
C SER A 76 7.54 -13.40 26.27
N SER A 77 7.72 -12.23 26.87
CA SER A 77 8.97 -11.46 26.83
C SER A 77 9.49 -11.18 25.40
N MET A 78 10.72 -11.59 25.09
CA MET A 78 11.41 -11.26 23.82
C MET A 78 10.71 -11.80 22.58
N LYS A 79 10.06 -12.96 22.64
CA LYS A 79 9.33 -13.53 21.51
C LYS A 79 8.11 -12.68 21.17
N PHE A 80 7.35 -12.27 22.17
CA PHE A 80 6.21 -11.37 21.97
C PHE A 80 6.63 -10.01 21.40
N ALA A 81 7.72 -9.43 21.94
CA ALA A 81 8.28 -8.20 21.42
C ALA A 81 8.71 -8.31 19.93
N ALA A 82 9.30 -9.45 19.54
CA ALA A 82 9.68 -9.69 18.15
C ALA A 82 8.47 -9.75 17.20
N PHE A 83 7.35 -10.37 17.60
CA PHE A 83 6.11 -10.38 16.81
C PHE A 83 5.56 -8.96 16.60
N LEU A 84 5.44 -8.18 17.68
CA LEU A 84 4.96 -6.80 17.57
C LEU A 84 5.88 -5.94 16.69
N MET A 85 7.21 -6.10 16.83
CA MET A 85 8.17 -5.37 16.01
C MET A 85 8.02 -5.73 14.53
N SER A 86 7.85 -7.02 14.21
CA SER A 86 7.63 -7.49 12.83
C SER A 86 6.38 -6.86 12.21
N GLU A 87 5.30 -6.79 12.97
CA GLU A 87 4.03 -6.22 12.53
C GLU A 87 4.15 -4.72 12.23
N TYR A 88 4.78 -3.95 13.12
CA TYR A 88 5.03 -2.52 12.86
C TYR A 88 5.98 -2.31 11.67
N MET A 89 7.00 -3.12 11.52
CA MET A 89 7.91 -3.07 10.37
C MET A 89 7.16 -3.36 9.06
N ASN A 90 6.28 -4.35 9.05
CA ASN A 90 5.44 -4.64 7.89
C ASN A 90 4.55 -3.44 7.51
N MET A 91 3.95 -2.78 8.49
CA MET A 91 3.13 -1.58 8.30
C MET A 91 3.93 -0.41 7.69
N VAL A 92 5.17 -0.20 8.15
CA VAL A 92 6.07 0.82 7.59
C VAL A 92 6.46 0.47 6.16
N THR A 93 6.84 -0.78 5.89
CA THR A 93 7.21 -1.26 4.55
C THR A 93 6.05 -1.14 3.56
N ALA A 94 4.86 -1.55 3.97
CA ALA A 94 3.65 -1.43 3.17
C ALA A 94 3.31 0.03 2.84
N SER A 95 3.41 0.93 3.82
CA SER A 95 3.22 2.37 3.61
C SER A 95 4.26 2.94 2.64
N ALA A 96 5.53 2.52 2.74
CA ALA A 96 6.58 2.92 1.83
C ALA A 96 6.31 2.44 0.40
N LEU A 97 5.80 1.22 0.22
CA LEU A 97 5.39 0.70 -1.08
C LEU A 97 4.21 1.49 -1.68
N ILE A 98 3.21 1.83 -0.90
CA ILE A 98 2.10 2.70 -1.37
C ILE A 98 2.64 4.03 -1.90
N VAL A 99 3.53 4.66 -1.14
CA VAL A 99 4.13 5.95 -1.52
C VAL A 99 4.95 5.83 -2.80
N THR A 100 5.76 4.80 -2.96
CA THR A 100 6.62 4.62 -4.14
C THR A 100 5.83 4.24 -5.38
N LEU A 101 4.84 3.38 -5.27
CA LEU A 101 4.08 2.87 -6.41
C LEU A 101 3.03 3.86 -6.93
N PHE A 102 2.39 4.63 -6.05
CA PHE A 102 1.24 5.47 -6.41
C PHE A 102 1.46 6.97 -6.25
N PHE A 103 2.33 7.40 -5.34
CA PHE A 103 2.55 8.81 -5.00
C PHE A 103 3.93 9.36 -5.40
N GLY A 104 4.63 8.67 -6.31
CA GLY A 104 5.90 9.14 -6.84
C GLY A 104 7.07 9.10 -5.85
N GLY A 105 6.98 8.31 -4.77
CA GLY A 105 8.08 8.14 -3.81
C GLY A 105 8.61 9.47 -3.26
N TRP A 106 9.88 9.71 -3.49
CA TRP A 106 10.59 10.93 -3.07
C TRP A 106 10.43 12.11 -4.02
N SER A 107 9.78 11.92 -5.19
CA SER A 107 9.58 13.00 -6.15
C SER A 107 8.50 13.98 -5.68
N PHE A 108 8.69 15.26 -6.02
CA PHE A 108 7.73 16.32 -5.77
C PHE A 108 7.74 17.36 -6.90
N PRO A 109 6.63 18.03 -7.16
CA PRO A 109 6.58 19.08 -8.17
C PRO A 109 7.51 20.25 -7.75
N GLY A 110 8.44 20.61 -8.62
CA GLY A 110 9.44 21.67 -8.34
C GLY A 110 10.83 21.17 -7.98
N MET A 111 11.07 19.85 -8.02
CA MET A 111 12.39 19.25 -7.74
C MET A 111 13.53 19.87 -8.57
N GLY A 112 13.26 20.26 -9.83
CA GLY A 112 14.25 20.87 -10.71
C GLY A 112 14.77 22.25 -10.30
N ARG A 113 14.16 22.90 -9.29
CA ARG A 113 14.60 24.21 -8.76
C ARG A 113 15.63 24.10 -7.65
N LEU A 114 15.79 22.91 -7.10
CA LEU A 114 16.72 22.66 -6.00
C LEU A 114 17.93 21.89 -6.53
N SER A 115 19.12 22.19 -5.98
CA SER A 115 20.37 21.53 -6.34
C SER A 115 21.19 21.18 -5.11
N GLY A 116 22.05 20.18 -5.23
CA GLY A 116 22.96 19.76 -4.19
C GLY A 116 22.28 19.17 -2.95
N TRP A 117 22.80 19.48 -1.78
CA TRP A 117 22.34 18.91 -0.49
C TRP A 117 20.89 19.26 -0.15
N TRP A 118 20.41 20.43 -0.57
CA TRP A 118 19.02 20.84 -0.35
C TRP A 118 18.02 19.96 -1.08
N LEU A 119 18.36 19.49 -2.27
CA LEU A 119 17.55 18.53 -3.02
C LEU A 119 17.41 17.22 -2.25
N LEU A 120 18.52 16.69 -1.72
CA LEU A 120 18.53 15.44 -0.97
C LEU A 120 17.68 15.56 0.32
N ILE A 121 17.88 16.62 1.08
CA ILE A 121 17.10 16.84 2.31
C ILE A 121 15.61 16.99 2.00
N ALA A 122 15.25 17.75 0.96
CA ALA A 122 13.86 17.93 0.55
C ALA A 122 13.22 16.61 0.09
N SER A 123 13.93 15.79 -0.69
CA SER A 123 13.44 14.49 -1.17
C SER A 123 13.14 13.53 -0.01
N VAL A 124 14.06 13.45 0.96
CA VAL A 124 13.87 12.61 2.15
C VAL A 124 12.71 13.16 3.01
N ALA A 125 12.64 14.47 3.22
CA ALA A 125 11.56 15.09 3.99
C ALA A 125 10.18 14.83 3.36
N VAL A 126 10.06 14.96 2.04
CA VAL A 126 8.82 14.68 1.30
C VAL A 126 8.43 13.21 1.40
N PHE A 127 9.38 12.29 1.23
CA PHE A 127 9.12 10.86 1.38
C PHE A 127 8.63 10.51 2.78
N VAL A 128 9.33 11.00 3.81
CA VAL A 128 8.95 10.77 5.22
C VAL A 128 7.59 11.36 5.55
N THR A 129 7.26 12.54 5.02
CA THR A 129 5.95 13.16 5.23
C THR A 129 4.82 12.34 4.60
N LYS A 130 5.01 11.87 3.36
CA LYS A 130 4.04 10.98 2.71
C LYS A 130 3.89 9.66 3.46
N LEU A 131 4.98 9.07 3.91
CA LEU A 131 5.00 7.85 4.70
C LEU A 131 4.26 8.03 6.03
N ALA A 132 4.53 9.13 6.75
CA ALA A 132 3.85 9.46 8.00
C ALA A 132 2.34 9.63 7.80
N PHE A 133 1.91 10.19 6.67
CA PHE A 133 0.49 10.29 6.33
C PHE A 133 -0.18 8.91 6.21
N PHE A 134 0.46 7.93 5.55
CA PHE A 134 -0.09 6.58 5.46
C PHE A 134 -0.05 5.84 6.79
N LEU A 135 0.99 6.01 7.59
CA LEU A 135 1.02 5.46 8.96
C LEU A 135 -0.10 6.04 9.82
N TRP A 136 -0.34 7.34 9.74
CA TRP A 136 -1.48 7.98 10.39
C TRP A 136 -2.81 7.41 9.89
N LEU A 137 -2.95 7.17 8.59
CA LEU A 137 -4.13 6.54 8.00
C LEU A 137 -4.38 5.14 8.57
N PHE A 138 -3.34 4.33 8.78
CA PHE A 138 -3.46 3.03 9.45
C PHE A 138 -4.04 3.17 10.86
N VAL A 139 -3.53 4.13 11.62
CA VAL A 139 -4.03 4.41 12.98
C VAL A 139 -5.49 4.88 12.93
N TRP A 140 -5.81 5.78 12.00
CA TRP A 140 -7.16 6.32 11.86
C TRP A 140 -8.18 5.25 11.47
N VAL A 141 -7.85 4.40 10.51
CA VAL A 141 -8.70 3.27 10.10
C VAL A 141 -8.94 2.30 11.27
N ARG A 142 -7.89 1.98 12.03
CA ARG A 142 -7.99 1.13 13.22
C ARG A 142 -9.03 1.63 14.24
N TRP A 143 -9.11 2.94 14.43
CA TRP A 143 -10.04 3.55 15.42
C TRP A 143 -11.43 3.86 14.87
N SER A 144 -11.59 3.86 13.54
CA SER A 144 -12.83 4.29 12.89
C SER A 144 -13.71 3.13 12.42
N LEU A 145 -13.10 2.02 11.99
CA LEU A 145 -13.81 0.92 11.38
C LEU A 145 -14.02 -0.25 12.36
N PRO A 146 -15.23 -0.84 12.37
CA PRO A 146 -15.48 -2.08 13.10
C PRO A 146 -14.80 -3.26 12.41
N ARG A 147 -14.54 -4.32 13.16
CA ARG A 147 -13.99 -5.57 12.64
C ARG A 147 -14.96 -6.24 11.67
N PHE A 148 -14.43 -6.76 10.55
CA PHE A 148 -15.20 -7.58 9.63
C PHE A 148 -15.33 -9.02 10.14
N ARG A 149 -16.46 -9.65 9.82
CA ARG A 149 -16.61 -11.11 9.98
C ARG A 149 -15.85 -11.82 8.86
N TYR A 150 -15.43 -13.06 9.13
CA TYR A 150 -14.72 -13.89 8.16
C TYR A 150 -15.45 -14.01 6.81
N ASP A 151 -16.78 -14.22 6.83
CA ASP A 151 -17.62 -14.32 5.63
C ASP A 151 -17.57 -13.03 4.79
N GLN A 152 -17.58 -11.87 5.46
CA GLN A 152 -17.50 -10.56 4.80
C GLN A 152 -16.13 -10.34 4.16
N LEU A 153 -15.06 -10.74 4.85
CA LEU A 153 -13.71 -10.69 4.32
C LEU A 153 -13.55 -11.55 3.06
N MET A 154 -14.06 -12.79 3.09
CA MET A 154 -14.01 -13.70 1.94
C MET A 154 -14.82 -13.15 0.76
N GLN A 155 -16.00 -12.60 1.02
CA GLN A 155 -16.80 -11.97 -0.04
C GLN A 155 -16.12 -10.73 -0.62
N LEU A 156 -15.52 -9.89 0.23
CA LEU A 156 -14.76 -8.72 -0.21
C LEU A 156 -13.57 -9.12 -1.11
N GLY A 157 -12.80 -10.12 -0.70
CA GLY A 157 -11.65 -10.62 -1.47
C GLY A 157 -12.05 -11.16 -2.84
N TRP A 158 -12.96 -12.12 -2.87
CA TRP A 158 -13.32 -12.81 -4.10
C TRP A 158 -14.28 -12.05 -5.01
N LYS A 159 -15.30 -11.37 -4.45
CA LYS A 159 -16.33 -10.68 -5.24
C LYS A 159 -16.04 -9.19 -5.44
N GLY A 160 -15.18 -8.60 -4.60
CA GLY A 160 -14.82 -7.20 -4.65
C GLY A 160 -13.42 -6.97 -5.21
N LEU A 161 -12.40 -7.30 -4.42
CA LEU A 161 -11.01 -6.92 -4.73
C LEU A 161 -10.47 -7.58 -6.00
N LEU A 162 -10.71 -8.87 -6.19
CA LEU A 162 -10.18 -9.60 -7.34
C LEU A 162 -10.79 -9.13 -8.67
N PRO A 163 -12.11 -8.98 -8.82
CA PRO A 163 -12.69 -8.39 -10.04
C PRO A 163 -12.23 -6.96 -10.29
N LEU A 164 -12.16 -6.11 -9.25
CA LEU A 164 -11.68 -4.74 -9.40
C LEU A 164 -10.21 -4.68 -9.82
N ALA A 165 -9.36 -5.56 -9.28
CA ALA A 165 -7.97 -5.67 -9.68
C ALA A 165 -7.82 -6.07 -11.16
N THR A 166 -8.61 -7.04 -11.62
CA THR A 166 -8.61 -7.46 -13.03
C THR A 166 -9.12 -6.37 -13.96
N VAL A 167 -10.17 -5.65 -13.58
CA VAL A 167 -10.68 -4.49 -14.35
C VAL A 167 -9.62 -3.41 -14.44
N ASN A 168 -8.92 -3.11 -13.34
CA ASN A 168 -7.82 -2.12 -13.35
C ASN A 168 -6.70 -2.55 -14.31
N LEU A 169 -6.31 -3.83 -14.29
CA LEU A 169 -5.27 -4.35 -15.17
C LEU A 169 -5.64 -4.20 -16.66
N VAL A 170 -6.89 -4.57 -17.00
CA VAL A 170 -7.42 -4.42 -18.37
C VAL A 170 -7.48 -2.94 -18.76
N TRP A 171 -7.90 -2.07 -17.85
CA TRP A 171 -7.94 -0.62 -18.08
C TRP A 171 -6.55 -0.06 -18.39
N VAL A 172 -5.54 -0.41 -17.59
CA VAL A 172 -4.16 0.02 -17.81
C VAL A 172 -3.63 -0.49 -19.16
N GLY A 173 -3.85 -1.77 -19.49
CA GLY A 173 -3.47 -2.32 -20.79
C GLY A 173 -4.12 -1.60 -21.96
N PHE A 174 -5.40 -1.24 -21.85
CA PHE A 174 -6.12 -0.46 -22.85
C PHE A 174 -5.57 0.98 -22.97
N ALA A 175 -5.33 1.64 -21.83
CA ALA A 175 -4.78 3.00 -21.81
C ALA A 175 -3.39 3.08 -22.44
N MET A 176 -2.53 2.08 -22.19
CA MET A 176 -1.23 1.95 -22.85
C MET A 176 -1.36 1.72 -24.37
N ALA A 177 -2.27 0.84 -24.80
CA ALA A 177 -2.52 0.61 -26.22
C ALA A 177 -2.97 1.88 -26.96
N MET A 178 -3.72 2.73 -26.30
CA MET A 178 -4.15 4.05 -26.81
C MET A 178 -3.09 5.16 -26.63
N ARG A 179 -1.93 4.85 -26.03
CA ARG A 179 -0.87 5.82 -25.69
C ARG A 179 -1.33 6.99 -24.80
N TRP A 180 -2.22 6.71 -23.86
CA TRP A 180 -2.67 7.68 -22.87
C TRP A 180 -1.81 7.69 -21.60
N LEU A 181 -1.09 6.61 -21.37
CA LEU A 181 -0.14 6.40 -20.25
C LEU A 181 1.28 6.21 -20.79
#